data_74f924fb03564e47585ea10a35932830
#
_entry.id   74f924fb03564e47585ea10a35932830
#
_cell.length_a   1.000
_cell.length_b   1.000
_cell.length_c   1.000
_cell.angle_alpha   90.00
_cell.angle_beta   90.00
_cell.angle_gamma   90.00
#
_symmetry.space_group_name_H-M   'P 1'
#
loop_
_entity.id
_entity.type
_entity.pdbx_description
1 polymer ?
#
loop_
_entity_poly.entity_id
_entity_poly.type
_entity_poly.pdbx_seq_one_letter_code
_entity_poly.pdbx_strand_id
1 'polypeptide(L)' 'MKKPIVVGSVAYDPKIVTIWDIIRDYFNDNGVRLDYVLFSNYEAQIEYLLSGKIDIAWNT' A
#
# COMPACT_ATOMS: atom_id res chain seq x y z
N MET A 1 5.07 -16.91 11.07
CA MET A 1 5.14 -16.22 9.76
C MET A 1 4.87 -14.74 9.95
N LYS A 2 5.72 -13.92 9.39
CA LYS A 2 5.52 -12.48 9.44
C LYS A 2 4.46 -12.06 8.44
N LYS A 3 3.56 -11.20 8.88
CA LYS A 3 2.60 -10.57 7.97
C LYS A 3 3.35 -9.59 7.07
N PRO A 4 2.95 -9.42 5.81
CA PRO A 4 3.54 -8.39 4.98
C PRO A 4 3.22 -7.00 5.54
N ILE A 5 4.11 -6.05 5.27
CA ILE A 5 3.84 -4.65 5.53
C ILE A 5 2.85 -4.19 4.47
N VAL A 6 1.74 -3.62 4.87
CA VAL A 6 0.70 -3.17 3.94
C VAL A 6 0.70 -1.65 3.86
N VAL A 7 0.91 -1.14 2.66
CA VAL A 7 0.89 0.30 2.39
C VAL A 7 -0.43 0.64 1.71
N GLY A 8 -1.13 1.63 2.25
CA GLY A 8 -2.34 2.15 1.64
C GLY A 8 -2.05 3.47 0.93
N SER A 9 -2.42 3.59 -0.33
CA SER A 9 -2.19 4.80 -1.11
C SER A 9 -3.48 5.25 -1.79
N VAL A 10 -3.69 6.55 -1.87
CA VAL A 10 -4.81 7.12 -2.63
C VAL A 10 -4.37 7.25 -4.08
N ALA A 11 -5.11 6.61 -4.98
CA ALA A 11 -4.76 6.55 -6.39
C ALA A 11 -5.77 7.33 -7.23
N TYR A 12 -5.25 8.31 -7.96
CA TYR A 12 -6.06 9.10 -8.88
C TYR A 12 -5.80 8.73 -10.34
N ASP A 13 -4.76 7.94 -10.60
CA ASP A 13 -4.33 7.60 -11.96
C ASP A 13 -4.04 6.10 -12.03
N PRO A 14 -4.54 5.39 -13.07
CA PRO A 14 -4.26 3.96 -13.23
C PRO A 14 -2.77 3.59 -13.26
N LYS A 15 -1.89 4.53 -13.62
CA LYS A 15 -0.45 4.31 -13.61
C LYS A 15 0.09 3.99 -12.23
N ILE A 16 -0.62 4.40 -11.18
CA ILE A 16 -0.22 4.14 -9.79
C ILE A 16 -0.18 2.64 -9.51
N VAL A 17 -1.08 1.87 -10.11
CA VAL A 17 -1.09 0.41 -9.95
C VAL A 17 0.24 -0.18 -10.42
N THR A 18 0.70 0.22 -11.60
CA THR A 18 1.96 -0.28 -12.15
C THR A 18 3.14 0.10 -11.26
N ILE A 19 3.15 1.33 -10.74
CA ILE A 19 4.22 1.80 -9.86
C ILE A 19 4.27 0.98 -8.58
N TRP A 20 3.13 0.75 -7.96
CA TRP A 20 3.07 -0.03 -6.72
C TRP A 20 3.39 -1.51 -6.95
N ASP A 21 3.03 -2.07 -8.11
CA ASP A 21 3.43 -3.43 -8.47
C ASP A 21 4.95 -3.56 -8.53
N ILE A 22 5.62 -2.58 -9.14
CA ILE A 22 7.08 -2.54 -9.24
C ILE A 22 7.70 -2.44 -7.84
N ILE A 23 7.18 -1.55 -7.00
CA ILE A 23 7.69 -1.36 -5.64
C ILE A 23 7.51 -2.63 -4.82
N ARG A 24 6.34 -3.22 -4.88
CA ARG A 24 6.05 -4.47 -4.17
C ARG A 24 7.02 -5.58 -4.58
N ASP A 25 7.19 -5.75 -5.88
CA ASP A 25 8.05 -6.82 -6.40
C ASP A 25 9.50 -6.58 -6.01
N TYR A 26 9.95 -5.33 -6.05
CA TYR A 26 11.31 -4.99 -5.65
C TYR A 26 11.57 -5.36 -4.18
N PHE A 27 10.67 -4.99 -3.28
CA PHE A 27 10.84 -5.30 -1.87
C PHE A 27 10.77 -6.79 -1.60
N ASN A 28 9.83 -7.50 -2.24
CA ASN A 28 9.70 -8.94 -2.06
C ASN A 28 10.93 -9.68 -2.58
N ASP A 29 11.51 -9.23 -3.69
CA ASP A 29 12.73 -9.82 -4.25
C ASP A 29 13.94 -9.61 -3.33
N ASN A 30 13.90 -8.59 -2.48
CA ASN A 30 14.99 -8.26 -1.55
C ASN A 30 14.69 -8.73 -0.12
N GLY A 31 13.76 -9.64 0.06
CA GLY A 31 13.51 -10.28 1.34
C GLY A 31 12.57 -9.52 2.27
N VAL A 32 11.94 -8.45 1.80
CA VAL A 32 10.96 -7.69 2.58
C VAL A 32 9.57 -7.94 2.01
N ARG A 33 8.69 -8.52 2.82
CA ARG A 33 7.32 -8.78 2.38
C ARG A 33 6.52 -7.49 2.43
N LEU A 34 6.12 -7.01 1.27
CA LEU A 34 5.35 -5.79 1.11
C LEU A 34 4.12 -6.07 0.28
N ASP A 35 3.01 -5.48 0.67
CA ASP A 35 1.78 -5.47 -0.13
C ASP A 35 1.21 -4.06 -0.11
N TYR A 36 0.20 -3.80 -0.93
CA TYR A 36 -0.42 -2.48 -0.99
C TYR A 36 -1.91 -2.57 -1.22
N VAL A 37 -2.61 -1.50 -0.83
CA VAL A 37 -4.04 -1.32 -1.09
C VAL A 37 -4.22 0.08 -1.64
N LEU A 38 -5.01 0.22 -2.70
CA LEU A 38 -5.29 1.52 -3.29
C LEU A 38 -6.70 1.97 -2.93
N PHE A 39 -6.82 3.24 -2.61
CA PHE A 39 -8.08 3.85 -2.22
C PHE A 39 -8.49 4.94 -3.19
N SER A 40 -9.78 5.18 -3.31
CA SER A 40 -10.30 6.26 -4.14
C SER A 40 -10.41 7.60 -3.39
N ASN A 41 -10.24 7.59 -2.08
CA ASN A 41 -10.29 8.82 -1.28
C ASN A 41 -9.49 8.65 0.02
N TYR A 42 -9.16 9.77 0.65
CA TYR A 42 -8.37 9.79 1.88
C TYR A 42 -9.12 9.23 3.08
N GLU A 43 -10.42 9.39 3.11
CA GLU A 43 -11.22 8.97 4.25
C GLU A 43 -11.16 7.45 4.43
N ALA A 44 -11.27 6.70 3.34
CA ALA A 44 -11.15 5.25 3.37
C ALA A 44 -9.74 4.81 3.79
N GLN A 45 -8.71 5.51 3.32
CA GLN A 45 -7.34 5.23 3.68
C GLN A 45 -7.11 5.40 5.19
N ILE A 46 -7.59 6.52 5.74
CA ILE A 46 -7.43 6.81 7.16
C ILE A 46 -8.18 5.79 8.01
N GLU A 47 -9.38 5.43 7.60
CA GLU A 47 -10.18 4.43 8.29
C GLU A 47 -9.46 3.09 8.35
N TYR A 48 -8.83 2.68 7.26
CA TYR A 48 -8.05 1.44 7.23
C TYR A 48 -6.80 1.54 8.11
N LEU A 49 -6.17 2.70 8.16
CA LEU A 49 -5.01 2.90 9.02
C LEU A 49 -5.39 2.78 10.50
N LEU A 50 -6.46 3.46 10.90
CA LEU A 50 -6.91 3.46 12.29
C LEU A 50 -7.42 2.08 12.74
N SER A 51 -7.98 1.30 11.82
CA SER A 51 -8.47 -0.04 12.15
C SER A 51 -7.39 -1.12 12.05
N GLY A 52 -6.16 -0.75 11.70
CA GLY A 52 -5.04 -1.69 11.63
C GLY A 52 -5.01 -2.55 10.39
N LYS A 53 -5.78 -2.21 9.36
CA LYS A 53 -5.82 -2.99 8.11
C LYS A 53 -4.68 -2.64 7.17
N ILE A 54 -4.11 -1.45 7.32
CA ILE A 54 -2.87 -1.06 6.65
C ILE A 54 -1.89 -0.56 7.70
N ASP A 55 -0.61 -0.66 7.41
CA ASP A 55 0.46 -0.28 8.34
C ASP A 55 0.98 1.12 8.06
N ILE A 56 0.96 1.52 6.80
CA ILE A 56 1.49 2.81 6.35
C ILE A 56 0.48 3.46 5.43
N ALA A 57 0.19 4.73 5.65
CA ALA A 57 -0.62 5.53 4.74
C ALA A 57 0.33 6.43 3.95
N TRP A 58 0.37 6.21 2.64
CA TRP A 58 1.21 7.00 1.74
C TRP A 58 0.39 8.12 1.11
N ASN A 59 0.84 9.36 1.31
CA ASN A 59 0.21 10.54 0.73
C ASN A 59 1.26 11.37 -0.01
N THR A 60 0.91 11.82 -1.17
CA THR A 60 1.75 12.72 -1.97
C THR A 60 1.14 14.10 -2.02
#